data_fb0e1f7a82188db7d88697cfad905d68
#
_entry.id   fb0e1f7a82188db7d88697cfad905d68
#
_cell.length_a   1.000
_cell.length_b   1.000
_cell.length_c   1.000
_cell.angle_alpha   90.00
_cell.angle_beta   90.00
_cell.angle_gamma   90.00
#
_symmetry.space_group_name_H-M   'P 1'
#
loop_
_entity.id
_entity.type
_entity.pdbx_description
1 polymer ?
#
loop_
_entity_poly.entity_id
_entity_poly.type
_entity_poly.pdbx_seq_one_letter_code
_entity_poly.pdbx_strand_id
1 'polypeptide(L)'
;MMFGVVNNNCEAIIKVVVGRIGSSKIPVDAVIDTGFTSFLSLPHSVIADLALPWHYRDIGTLGDGSEVVFEIYKASVIWYGQEQIINVVASDAEPLVGMGLLYGFKLQIEAIEGGRVTIEVLN
;
A
#
# COMPACT_ATOMS: atom_id res chain seq x y z
N MET A 1 -15.66 4.33 -7.14
CA MET A 1 -14.39 4.93 -7.61
C MET A 1 -13.62 5.49 -6.43
N MET A 2 -12.34 5.26 -6.39
CA MET A 2 -11.47 5.83 -5.36
C MET A 2 -10.73 7.03 -5.95
N PHE A 3 -10.49 8.04 -5.12
CA PHE A 3 -9.83 9.28 -5.54
C PHE A 3 -8.61 9.55 -4.69
N GLY A 4 -7.59 10.11 -5.32
CA GLY A 4 -6.40 10.61 -4.67
C GLY A 4 -5.93 11.89 -5.35
N VAL A 5 -4.74 12.34 -4.98
CA VAL A 5 -4.16 13.58 -5.47
C VAL A 5 -2.65 13.43 -5.65
N VAL A 6 -2.11 14.13 -6.64
CA VAL A 6 -0.65 14.24 -6.83
C VAL A 6 -0.13 15.38 -5.94
N ASN A 7 0.86 15.08 -5.10
CA ASN A 7 1.46 16.06 -4.20
C ASN A 7 2.59 16.85 -4.90
N ASN A 8 3.22 17.76 -4.15
CA ASN A 8 4.31 18.59 -4.68
C ASN A 8 5.65 17.85 -4.82
N ASN A 9 5.71 16.59 -4.42
CA ASN A 9 6.88 15.72 -4.60
C ASN A 9 6.73 14.78 -5.79
N CYS A 10 5.78 15.06 -6.70
CA CYS A 10 5.48 14.21 -7.86
C CYS A 10 5.02 12.80 -7.49
N GLU A 11 4.33 12.66 -6.35
CA GLU A 11 3.83 11.38 -5.88
C GLU A 11 2.31 11.34 -5.96
N ALA A 12 1.76 10.25 -6.50
CA ALA A 12 0.32 9.99 -6.51
C ALA A 12 -0.07 9.37 -5.16
N ILE A 13 -0.89 10.09 -4.40
CA ILE A 13 -1.29 9.71 -3.04
C ILE A 13 -2.72 9.21 -3.03
N ILE A 14 -2.93 8.09 -2.34
CA ILE A 14 -4.27 7.53 -2.09
C ILE A 14 -4.39 7.21 -0.60
N LYS A 15 -5.60 7.35 -0.03
CA LYS A 15 -5.86 6.92 1.35
C LYS A 15 -6.21 5.44 1.36
N VAL A 16 -5.54 4.69 2.24
CA VAL A 16 -5.83 3.28 2.49
C VAL A 16 -6.35 3.15 3.92
N VAL A 17 -7.49 2.56 4.09
CA VAL A 17 -8.08 2.30 5.41
C VAL A 17 -7.61 0.91 5.85
N VAL A 18 -6.77 0.85 6.88
CA VAL A 18 -6.06 -0.36 7.27
C VAL A 18 -6.07 -0.55 8.78
N GLY A 19 -6.08 -1.80 9.22
CA GLY A 19 -5.98 -2.17 10.62
C GLY A 19 -5.79 -3.65 10.81
N ARG A 20 -5.78 -4.06 12.08
CA ARG A 20 -5.75 -5.47 12.44
C ARG A 20 -7.12 -6.09 12.12
N ILE A 21 -7.10 -7.37 11.71
CA ILE A 21 -8.32 -8.14 11.45
C ILE A 21 -9.23 -8.09 12.68
N GLY A 22 -10.49 -7.71 12.48
CA GLY A 22 -11.49 -7.63 13.55
C GLY A 22 -11.38 -6.41 14.47
N SER A 23 -10.47 -5.48 14.16
CA SER A 23 -10.28 -4.24 14.93
C SER A 23 -10.69 -3.03 14.11
N SER A 24 -10.78 -1.87 14.76
CA SER A 24 -10.99 -0.61 14.07
C SER A 24 -9.80 -0.29 13.15
N LYS A 25 -10.08 0.40 12.07
CA LYS A 25 -9.09 0.75 11.03
C LYS A 25 -8.86 2.24 11.00
N ILE A 26 -7.69 2.63 10.51
CA ILE A 26 -7.32 4.03 10.33
C ILE A 26 -7.01 4.33 8.86
N PRO A 27 -7.25 5.57 8.39
CA PRO A 27 -6.80 5.99 7.08
C PRO A 27 -5.29 6.28 7.11
N VAL A 28 -4.59 5.80 6.10
CA VAL A 28 -3.15 6.02 5.92
C VAL A 28 -2.94 6.56 4.52
N ASP A 29 -2.22 7.66 4.39
CA ASP A 29 -1.82 8.18 3.08
C ASP A 29 -0.68 7.32 2.55
N ALA A 30 -0.85 6.78 1.34
CA ALA A 30 0.13 5.92 0.71
C ALA A 30 0.45 6.41 -0.69
N VAL A 31 1.71 6.25 -1.07
CA VAL A 31 2.17 6.54 -2.43
C VAL A 31 1.86 5.33 -3.31
N ILE A 32 1.28 5.58 -4.47
CA ILE A 32 1.06 4.54 -5.48
C ILE A 32 2.40 4.25 -6.15
N ASP A 33 2.84 3.00 -6.08
CA ASP A 33 4.11 2.54 -6.64
C ASP A 33 3.86 1.31 -7.52
N THR A 34 3.81 1.52 -8.82
CA THR A 34 3.57 0.43 -9.79
C THR A 34 4.76 -0.50 -9.93
N GLY A 35 5.94 -0.12 -9.44
CA GLY A 35 7.11 -0.98 -9.37
C GLY A 35 7.10 -1.93 -8.18
N PHE A 36 6.21 -1.71 -7.23
CA PHE A 36 6.04 -2.57 -6.07
C PHE A 36 4.96 -3.62 -6.39
N THR A 37 5.33 -4.89 -6.38
CA THR A 37 4.43 -5.96 -6.87
C THR A 37 3.55 -6.57 -5.78
N SER A 38 3.82 -6.29 -4.49
CA SER A 38 2.96 -6.73 -3.38
C SER A 38 1.78 -5.78 -3.19
N PHE A 39 1.10 -5.88 -2.06
CA PHE A 39 -0.15 -5.15 -1.78
C PHE A 39 0.11 -3.80 -1.13
N LEU A 40 0.73 -3.80 0.04
CA LEU A 40 0.91 -2.63 0.88
C LEU A 40 2.24 -2.74 1.61
N SER A 41 2.95 -1.63 1.70
CA SER A 41 4.15 -1.49 2.52
C SER A 41 3.86 -0.42 3.57
N LEU A 42 4.22 -0.68 4.82
CA LEU A 42 4.02 0.24 5.93
C LEU A 42 5.31 0.39 6.74
N PRO A 43 5.54 1.59 7.32
CA PRO A 43 6.63 1.76 8.28
C PRO A 43 6.44 0.88 9.50
N HIS A 44 7.54 0.45 10.12
CA HIS A 44 7.51 -0.36 11.33
C HIS A 44 6.69 0.29 12.45
N SER A 45 6.76 1.61 12.59
CA SER A 45 5.99 2.35 13.59
C SER A 45 4.48 2.20 13.41
N VAL A 46 4.01 2.25 12.17
CA VAL A 46 2.57 2.08 11.86
C VAL A 46 2.14 0.64 12.13
N ILE A 47 2.95 -0.32 11.74
CA ILE A 47 2.68 -1.75 12.01
C ILE A 47 2.55 -1.99 13.50
N ALA A 48 3.45 -1.42 14.31
CA ALA A 48 3.41 -1.52 15.77
C ALA A 48 2.18 -0.84 16.36
N ASP A 49 1.86 0.36 15.91
CA ASP A 49 0.71 1.12 16.40
C ASP A 49 -0.61 0.39 16.10
N LEU A 50 -0.70 -0.26 14.95
CA LEU A 50 -1.87 -1.04 14.57
C LEU A 50 -1.87 -2.46 15.17
N ALA A 51 -0.79 -2.86 15.80
CA ALA A 51 -0.60 -4.20 16.36
C ALA A 51 -0.85 -5.31 15.32
N LEU A 52 -0.33 -5.11 14.10
CA LEU A 52 -0.49 -6.12 13.04
C LEU A 52 0.26 -7.39 13.41
N PRO A 53 -0.34 -8.57 13.23
CA PRO A 53 0.34 -9.83 13.53
C PRO A 53 1.40 -10.13 12.48
N TRP A 54 2.58 -10.55 12.94
CA TRP A 54 3.63 -11.06 12.09
C TRP A 54 3.19 -12.36 11.41
N HIS A 55 3.53 -12.54 10.16
CA HIS A 55 3.12 -13.71 9.38
C HIS A 55 4.32 -14.57 8.97
N TYR A 56 5.26 -14.01 8.21
CA TYR A 56 6.46 -14.72 7.80
C TYR A 56 7.54 -13.74 7.36
N ARG A 57 8.72 -14.30 7.12
CA ARG A 57 9.88 -13.57 6.63
C ARG A 57 10.19 -14.02 5.22
N ASP A 58 10.53 -13.08 4.34
CA ASP A 58 10.89 -13.35 2.96
C ASP A 58 12.25 -12.71 2.66
N ILE A 59 12.91 -13.23 1.64
CA ILE A 59 14.22 -12.73 1.19
C ILE A 59 14.06 -12.24 -0.24
N GLY A 60 14.37 -10.95 -0.45
CA GLY A 60 14.41 -10.36 -1.79
C GLY A 60 15.83 -10.08 -2.22
N THR A 61 16.07 -10.10 -3.53
CA THR A 61 17.36 -9.74 -4.12
C THR A 61 17.26 -8.36 -4.74
N LEU A 62 18.16 -7.46 -4.35
CA LEU A 62 18.26 -6.13 -4.91
C LEU A 62 19.00 -6.15 -6.25
N GLY A 63 18.92 -5.02 -6.99
CA GLY A 63 19.55 -4.90 -8.31
C GLY A 63 21.07 -5.06 -8.31
N ASP A 64 21.75 -4.83 -7.17
CA ASP A 64 23.19 -5.02 -7.00
C ASP A 64 23.57 -6.45 -6.61
N GLY A 65 22.59 -7.37 -6.52
CA GLY A 65 22.79 -8.77 -6.12
C GLY A 65 22.77 -9.01 -4.62
N SER A 66 22.67 -7.96 -3.79
CA SER A 66 22.54 -8.13 -2.35
C SER A 66 21.17 -8.65 -1.97
N GLU A 67 21.11 -9.37 -0.84
CA GLU A 67 19.85 -9.89 -0.30
C GLU A 67 19.34 -8.97 0.82
N VAL A 68 18.02 -8.78 0.85
CA VAL A 68 17.31 -8.04 1.91
C VAL A 68 16.25 -8.95 2.50
N VAL A 69 16.17 -8.96 3.83
CA VAL A 69 15.14 -9.68 4.56
C VAL A 69 13.94 -8.76 4.77
N PHE A 70 12.77 -9.21 4.36
CA PHE A 70 11.50 -8.51 4.56
C PHE A 70 10.66 -9.22 5.59
N GLU A 71 10.17 -8.48 6.57
CA GLU A 71 9.19 -8.97 7.52
C GLU A 71 7.80 -8.74 6.96
N ILE A 72 6.98 -9.78 6.92
CA ILE A 72 5.63 -9.75 6.35
C ILE A 72 4.61 -9.91 7.46
N TYR A 73 3.63 -9.03 7.48
CA TYR A 73 2.55 -9.00 8.46
C TYR A 73 1.21 -9.20 7.75
N LYS A 74 0.17 -9.50 8.50
CA LYS A 74 -1.21 -9.56 7.99
C LYS A 74 -1.97 -8.32 8.44
N ALA A 75 -2.81 -7.81 7.56
CA ALA A 75 -3.70 -6.70 7.84
C ALA A 75 -5.03 -6.88 7.15
N SER A 76 -6.01 -6.15 7.63
CA SER A 76 -7.30 -5.98 6.95
C SER A 76 -7.35 -4.57 6.37
N VAL A 77 -7.71 -4.45 5.11
CA VAL A 77 -7.89 -3.16 4.44
C VAL A 77 -9.29 -3.06 3.87
N ILE A 78 -9.80 -1.83 3.80
CA ILE A 78 -11.00 -1.54 3.00
C ILE A 78 -10.50 -1.00 1.67
N TRP A 79 -10.70 -1.77 0.61
CA TRP A 79 -10.27 -1.41 -0.72
C TRP A 79 -11.46 -1.44 -1.67
N TYR A 80 -11.76 -0.30 -2.27
CA TYR A 80 -12.92 -0.13 -3.15
C TYR A 80 -14.22 -0.56 -2.44
N GLY A 81 -14.35 -0.21 -1.16
CA GLY A 81 -15.52 -0.53 -0.33
C GLY A 81 -15.59 -1.98 0.17
N GLN A 82 -14.57 -2.79 -0.12
CA GLN A 82 -14.53 -4.21 0.26
C GLN A 82 -13.43 -4.48 1.27
N GLU A 83 -13.73 -5.24 2.30
CA GLU A 83 -12.71 -5.69 3.25
C GLU A 83 -11.90 -6.82 2.63
N GLN A 84 -10.58 -6.71 2.70
CA GLN A 84 -9.64 -7.74 2.24
C GLN A 84 -8.57 -7.96 3.29
N ILE A 85 -8.16 -9.21 3.44
CA ILE A 85 -6.98 -9.56 4.23
C ILE A 85 -5.80 -9.64 3.29
N ILE A 86 -4.75 -8.86 3.58
CA ILE A 86 -3.58 -8.75 2.72
C ILE A 86 -2.28 -8.93 3.50
N ASN A 87 -1.22 -9.21 2.77
CA ASN A 87 0.13 -9.13 3.29
C ASN A 87 0.60 -7.68 3.29
N VAL A 88 1.31 -7.32 4.36
CA VAL A 88 1.94 -6.01 4.52
C VAL A 88 3.43 -6.22 4.68
N VAL A 89 4.22 -5.54 3.85
CA VAL A 89 5.67 -5.56 3.94
C VAL A 89 6.10 -4.44 4.88
N ALA A 90 6.90 -4.78 5.90
CA ALA A 90 7.51 -3.77 6.76
C ALA A 90 8.66 -3.09 6.03
N SER A 91 8.70 -1.77 6.07
CA SER A 91 9.72 -0.98 5.39
C SER A 91 10.02 0.27 6.22
N ASP A 92 11.19 0.87 6.03
CA ASP A 92 11.53 2.17 6.64
C ASP A 92 11.05 3.35 5.80
N ALA A 93 10.49 3.08 4.62
CA ALA A 93 9.98 4.11 3.71
C ALA A 93 8.52 4.45 4.01
N GLU A 94 8.02 5.50 3.35
CA GLU A 94 6.61 5.88 3.38
C GLU A 94 5.70 4.72 2.98
N PRO A 95 4.43 4.73 3.41
CA PRO A 95 3.47 3.72 2.95
C PRO A 95 3.38 3.68 1.42
N LEU A 96 3.39 2.48 0.86
CA LEU A 96 3.28 2.25 -0.58
C LEU A 96 2.09 1.34 -0.88
N VAL A 97 1.34 1.70 -1.91
CA VAL A 97 0.34 0.81 -2.53
C VAL A 97 0.95 0.20 -3.78
N GLY A 98 0.98 -1.11 -3.84
CA GLY A 98 1.57 -1.85 -4.95
C GLY A 98 0.55 -2.42 -5.92
N MET A 99 1.06 -3.07 -6.95
CA MET A 99 0.25 -3.67 -8.00
C MET A 99 -0.70 -4.76 -7.49
N GLY A 100 -0.40 -5.37 -6.35
CA GLY A 100 -1.29 -6.37 -5.74
C GLY A 100 -2.65 -5.81 -5.38
N LEU A 101 -2.73 -4.57 -4.87
CA LEU A 101 -4.01 -3.89 -4.63
C LEU A 101 -4.62 -3.32 -5.90
N LEU A 102 -3.79 -2.87 -6.83
CA LEU A 102 -4.25 -2.24 -8.08
C LEU A 102 -4.74 -3.26 -9.11
N TYR A 103 -4.38 -4.51 -8.95
CA TYR A 103 -4.73 -5.57 -9.91
C TYR A 103 -6.26 -5.67 -10.08
N GLY A 104 -6.69 -5.63 -11.33
CA GLY A 104 -8.12 -5.65 -11.65
C GLY A 104 -8.77 -4.26 -11.72
N PHE A 105 -8.00 -3.21 -11.49
CA PHE A 105 -8.49 -1.83 -11.51
C PHE A 105 -7.78 -1.01 -12.58
N LYS A 106 -8.45 0.04 -13.02
CA LYS A 106 -7.88 1.04 -13.91
C LYS A 106 -7.37 2.19 -13.04
N LEU A 107 -6.08 2.46 -13.12
CA LEU A 107 -5.43 3.59 -12.48
C LEU A 107 -5.23 4.70 -13.50
N GLN A 108 -5.65 5.91 -13.16
CA GLN A 108 -5.45 7.09 -13.98
C GLN A 108 -4.86 8.20 -13.12
N ILE A 109 -3.80 8.82 -13.59
CA ILE A 109 -3.09 9.87 -12.88
C ILE A 109 -2.94 11.08 -13.81
N GLU A 110 -3.45 12.24 -13.38
CA GLU A 110 -3.11 13.53 -13.97
C GLU A 110 -1.80 13.97 -13.32
N ALA A 111 -0.68 13.78 -14.01
CA ALA A 111 0.66 13.88 -13.42
C ALA A 111 1.15 15.33 -13.35
N ILE A 112 0.42 16.14 -12.59
CA ILE A 112 0.75 17.52 -12.23
C ILE A 112 0.45 17.72 -10.75
N GLU A 113 1.05 18.72 -10.12
CA GLU A 113 0.73 19.07 -8.73
C GLU A 113 -0.76 19.38 -8.60
N GLY A 114 -1.41 18.75 -7.62
CA GLY A 114 -2.86 18.86 -7.45
C GLY A 114 -3.66 18.03 -8.44
N GLY A 115 -3.00 17.28 -9.32
CA GLY A 115 -3.67 16.43 -10.32
C GLY A 115 -4.48 15.33 -9.67
N ARG A 116 -5.50 14.87 -10.39
CA ARG A 116 -6.43 13.85 -9.91
C ARG A 116 -5.86 12.46 -10.10
N VAL A 117 -5.99 11.64 -9.07
CA VAL A 117 -5.75 10.20 -9.12
C VAL A 117 -7.10 9.50 -9.03
N THR A 118 -7.38 8.59 -9.94
CA THR A 118 -8.62 7.81 -9.91
C THR A 118 -8.31 6.33 -10.06
N ILE A 119 -9.03 5.52 -9.29
CA ILE A 119 -8.99 4.06 -9.36
C ILE A 119 -10.42 3.60 -9.57
N GLU A 120 -10.66 2.85 -10.64
CA GLU A 120 -11.97 2.32 -10.95
C GLU A 120 -11.89 0.87 -11.38
N VAL A 121 -12.97 0.13 -11.18
CA VAL A 121 -13.04 -1.29 -11.55
C VAL A 121 -12.98 -1.43 -13.08
N LEU A 122 -12.22 -2.40 -13.55
CA LEU A 122 -12.24 -2.80 -14.96
C LEU A 122 -13.46 -3.67 -15.23
N ASN A 123 -14.14 -3.38 -16.33
CA ASN A 123 -15.30 -4.15 -16.76
C ASN A 123 -14.94 -5.07 -17.91
#